data_a1e36952762d0ccaa5075938c57a81c3
#
_entry.id   a1e36952762d0ccaa5075938c57a81c3
#
_cell.length_a   1.000
_cell.length_b   1.000
_cell.length_c   1.000
_cell.angle_alpha   90.00
_cell.angle_beta   90.00
_cell.angle_gamma   90.00
#
_symmetry.space_group_name_H-M   'P 1'
#
loop_
_entity.id
_entity.type
_entity.pdbx_description
1 polymer ?
#
loop_
_entity_poly.entity_id
_entity_poly.type
_entity_poly.pdbx_seq_one_letter_code
_entity_poly.pdbx_strand_id
1 'polypeptide(L)'
;KLCTDIGSGSGLPGIVLAIIMKHKNSNMQFHLYEKSHHKSSFLKVVSKKFDLNTKIFQKNIFEEKNLKTDTIVARAFKPLPIILDIANENFTKFKNIILFLGRNGKEILKESLRKWEFEYKEKKSLTSNDSFLINITNLKKKI
;
A
#
# COMPACT_ATOMS: atom_id res chain seq x y z
N LYS A 1 -9.94 -12.28 0.90
CA LYS A 1 -8.89 -11.34 1.35
C LYS A 1 -8.89 -10.08 0.50
N LEU A 2 -8.51 -8.97 1.11
CA LEU A 2 -8.50 -7.66 0.49
C LEU A 2 -7.12 -7.01 0.65
N CYS A 3 -6.60 -6.48 -0.45
CA CYS A 3 -5.40 -5.65 -0.48
C CYS A 3 -5.78 -4.24 -0.91
N THR A 4 -5.36 -3.24 -0.17
CA THR A 4 -5.67 -1.83 -0.47
C THR A 4 -4.39 -1.07 -0.80
N ASP A 5 -4.36 -0.50 -2.00
CA ASP A 5 -3.29 0.38 -2.49
C ASP A 5 -3.74 1.83 -2.26
N ILE A 6 -3.03 2.55 -1.41
CA ILE A 6 -3.47 3.85 -0.92
C ILE A 6 -3.07 5.05 -1.79
N GLY A 7 -2.30 4.81 -2.83
CA GLY A 7 -1.90 5.87 -3.76
C GLY A 7 -1.39 5.25 -5.05
N SER A 8 -2.29 4.63 -5.79
CA SER A 8 -1.95 3.72 -6.88
C SER A 8 -1.22 4.36 -8.06
N GLY A 9 -1.40 5.66 -8.28
CA GLY A 9 -0.78 6.33 -9.42
C GLY A 9 -1.09 5.64 -10.74
N SER A 10 -0.07 5.22 -11.46
CA SER A 10 -0.19 4.46 -12.71
C SER A 10 -0.44 2.95 -12.52
N GLY A 11 -0.69 2.51 -11.28
CA GLY A 11 -1.04 1.13 -10.97
C GLY A 11 0.05 0.30 -10.31
N LEU A 12 1.12 0.91 -9.84
CA LEU A 12 2.18 0.23 -9.12
C LEU A 12 2.06 0.50 -7.61
N PRO A 13 1.95 -0.54 -6.75
CA PRO A 13 1.98 -1.97 -7.10
C PRO A 13 0.61 -2.60 -7.39
N GLY A 14 -0.50 -1.91 -7.13
CA GLY A 14 -1.85 -2.48 -7.07
C GLY A 14 -2.28 -3.25 -8.32
N ILE A 15 -2.18 -2.65 -9.50
CA ILE A 15 -2.59 -3.30 -10.76
C ILE A 15 -1.70 -4.51 -11.07
N VAL A 16 -0.40 -4.39 -10.86
CA VAL A 16 0.55 -5.49 -11.12
C VAL A 16 0.24 -6.67 -10.20
N LEU A 17 -0.02 -6.40 -8.92
CA LEU A 17 -0.39 -7.44 -7.97
C LEU A 17 -1.71 -8.11 -8.38
N ALA A 18 -2.70 -7.34 -8.82
CA ALA A 18 -3.98 -7.87 -9.27
C ALA A 18 -3.81 -8.79 -10.49
N ILE A 19 -2.96 -8.44 -11.44
CA ILE A 19 -2.63 -9.26 -12.60
C ILE A 19 -1.97 -10.58 -12.16
N ILE A 20 -0.98 -10.49 -11.30
CA ILE A 20 -0.25 -11.67 -10.80
C ILE A 20 -1.21 -12.61 -10.06
N MET A 21 -2.05 -12.07 -9.19
CA MET A 21 -2.97 -12.88 -8.38
C MET A 21 -4.07 -13.50 -9.23
N LYS A 22 -4.52 -12.82 -10.28
CA LYS A 22 -5.43 -13.42 -11.25
C LYS A 22 -4.79 -14.60 -11.97
N HIS A 23 -3.55 -14.44 -12.41
CA HIS A 23 -2.80 -15.52 -13.07
C HIS A 23 -2.62 -16.73 -12.14
N LYS A 24 -2.53 -16.51 -10.85
CA LYS A 24 -2.43 -17.57 -9.83
C LYS A 24 -3.79 -18.14 -9.41
N ASN A 25 -4.86 -17.77 -10.06
CA ASN A 25 -6.24 -18.16 -9.73
C ASN A 25 -6.63 -17.80 -8.28
N SER A 26 -6.06 -16.72 -7.76
CA SER A 26 -6.44 -16.19 -6.45
C SER A 26 -7.72 -15.37 -6.55
N ASN A 27 -8.58 -15.45 -5.55
CA ASN A 27 -9.79 -14.63 -5.43
C ASN A 27 -9.54 -13.36 -4.60
N MET A 28 -8.28 -12.99 -4.35
CA MET A 28 -7.95 -11.76 -3.64
C MET A 28 -8.47 -10.55 -4.38
N GLN A 29 -9.14 -9.66 -3.65
CA GLN A 29 -9.67 -8.41 -4.16
C GLN A 29 -8.68 -7.27 -3.90
N PHE A 30 -8.62 -6.32 -4.84
CA PHE A 30 -7.74 -5.14 -4.73
C PHE A 30 -8.57 -3.86 -4.78
N HIS A 31 -8.43 -3.02 -3.77
CA HIS A 31 -8.97 -1.68 -3.74
C HIS A 31 -7.85 -0.69 -4.02
N LEU A 32 -8.02 0.14 -5.05
CA LEU A 32 -7.01 1.11 -5.46
C LEU A 32 -7.55 2.52 -5.29
N TYR A 33 -6.89 3.32 -4.46
CA TYR A 33 -7.23 4.72 -4.23
C TYR A 33 -6.31 5.63 -5.04
N GLU A 34 -6.91 6.47 -5.87
CA GLU A 34 -6.19 7.45 -6.67
C GLU A 34 -7.06 8.68 -6.86
N LYS A 35 -6.63 9.82 -6.32
CA LYS A 35 -7.41 11.07 -6.37
C LYS A 35 -7.47 11.72 -7.74
N SER A 36 -6.47 11.50 -8.59
CA SER A 36 -6.43 12.07 -9.94
C SER A 36 -7.47 11.42 -10.84
N HIS A 37 -8.32 12.23 -11.46
CA HIS A 37 -9.30 11.75 -12.43
C HIS A 37 -8.63 11.03 -13.61
N HIS A 38 -7.57 11.61 -14.15
CA HIS A 38 -6.85 11.05 -15.29
C HIS A 38 -6.25 9.69 -14.96
N LYS A 39 -5.55 9.58 -13.82
CA LYS A 39 -4.92 8.32 -13.40
C LYS A 39 -5.95 7.27 -13.01
N SER A 40 -7.00 7.64 -12.29
CA SER A 40 -8.05 6.68 -11.92
C SER A 40 -8.81 6.15 -13.13
N SER A 41 -9.03 7.00 -14.14
CA SER A 41 -9.64 6.57 -15.41
C SER A 41 -8.77 5.55 -16.14
N PHE A 42 -7.45 5.77 -16.17
CA PHE A 42 -6.50 4.82 -16.72
C PHE A 42 -6.56 3.47 -15.99
N LEU A 43 -6.58 3.48 -14.67
CA LEU A 43 -6.68 2.28 -13.87
C LEU A 43 -7.98 1.50 -14.16
N LYS A 44 -9.09 2.20 -14.33
CA LYS A 44 -10.38 1.59 -14.68
C LYS A 44 -10.32 0.91 -16.04
N VAL A 45 -9.70 1.54 -17.02
CA VAL A 45 -9.53 0.97 -18.39
C VAL A 45 -8.71 -0.31 -18.33
N VAL A 46 -7.57 -0.29 -17.62
CA VAL A 46 -6.68 -1.45 -17.50
C VAL A 46 -7.39 -2.58 -16.73
N SER A 47 -8.06 -2.27 -15.63
CA SER A 47 -8.81 -3.24 -14.84
C SER A 47 -9.86 -3.96 -15.66
N LYS A 48 -10.61 -3.22 -16.48
CA LYS A 48 -11.65 -3.78 -17.35
C LYS A 48 -11.03 -4.63 -18.46
N LYS A 49 -9.99 -4.12 -19.09
CA LYS A 49 -9.32 -4.81 -20.21
C LYS A 49 -8.80 -6.19 -19.81
N PHE A 50 -8.23 -6.31 -18.63
CA PHE A 50 -7.66 -7.55 -18.12
C PHE A 50 -8.60 -8.31 -17.19
N ASP A 51 -9.84 -7.85 -17.04
CA ASP A 51 -10.84 -8.45 -16.15
C ASP A 51 -10.29 -8.75 -14.75
N LEU A 52 -9.74 -7.72 -14.13
CA LEU A 52 -9.10 -7.84 -12.81
C LEU A 52 -10.10 -7.76 -11.66
N ASN A 53 -9.80 -8.44 -10.57
CA ASN A 53 -10.60 -8.36 -9.35
C ASN A 53 -10.22 -7.10 -8.55
N THR A 54 -10.54 -5.94 -9.11
CA THR A 54 -10.21 -4.64 -8.56
C THR A 54 -11.42 -3.74 -8.42
N LYS A 55 -11.32 -2.80 -7.51
CA LYS A 55 -12.25 -1.69 -7.38
C LYS A 55 -11.43 -0.40 -7.29
N ILE A 56 -11.68 0.52 -8.21
CA ILE A 56 -10.93 1.78 -8.31
C ILE A 56 -11.76 2.89 -7.65
N PHE A 57 -11.15 3.60 -6.71
CA PHE A 57 -11.77 4.73 -6.02
C PHE A 57 -11.05 6.02 -6.40
N GLN A 58 -11.74 6.91 -7.09
CA GLN A 58 -11.24 8.26 -7.33
C GLN A 58 -11.49 9.10 -6.10
N LYS A 59 -10.67 8.89 -5.07
CA LYS A 59 -10.82 9.53 -3.76
C LYS A 59 -9.45 9.84 -3.16
N ASN A 60 -9.43 10.86 -2.31
CA ASN A 60 -8.26 11.17 -1.50
C ASN A 60 -8.29 10.28 -0.25
N ILE A 61 -7.29 9.41 -0.10
CA ILE A 61 -7.21 8.48 1.04
C ILE A 61 -7.25 9.20 2.39
N PHE A 62 -6.71 10.42 2.48
CA PHE A 62 -6.71 11.20 3.73
C PHE A 62 -8.12 11.55 4.23
N GLU A 63 -9.11 11.56 3.35
CA GLU A 63 -10.49 11.91 3.67
C GLU A 63 -11.34 10.68 4.01
N GLU A 64 -10.80 9.49 3.81
CA GLU A 64 -11.52 8.24 4.08
C GLU A 64 -11.37 7.83 5.54
N LYS A 65 -12.41 7.25 6.11
CA LYS A 65 -12.42 6.82 7.51
C LYS A 65 -13.03 5.42 7.63
N ASN A 66 -12.66 4.75 8.71
CA ASN A 66 -13.21 3.44 9.08
C ASN A 66 -12.98 2.35 8.02
N LEU A 67 -11.89 2.46 7.29
CA LEU A 67 -11.52 1.47 6.28
C LEU A 67 -11.06 0.18 6.93
N LYS A 68 -11.29 -0.92 6.23
CA LYS A 68 -10.85 -2.26 6.66
C LYS A 68 -10.21 -2.96 5.48
N THR A 69 -9.10 -3.64 5.75
CA THR A 69 -8.38 -4.40 4.73
C THR A 69 -7.54 -5.47 5.42
N ASP A 70 -7.02 -6.41 4.67
CA ASP A 70 -6.02 -7.35 5.19
C ASP A 70 -4.63 -6.75 5.04
N THR A 71 -4.32 -6.17 3.88
CA THR A 71 -3.01 -5.64 3.59
C THR A 71 -3.11 -4.24 2.97
N ILE A 72 -2.32 -3.32 3.51
CA ILE A 72 -2.10 -1.99 2.93
C ILE A 72 -0.80 -2.06 2.13
N VAL A 73 -0.81 -1.60 0.88
CA VAL A 73 0.40 -1.48 0.07
C VAL A 73 0.58 -0.05 -0.37
N ALA A 74 1.84 0.38 -0.48
CA ALA A 74 2.18 1.69 -1.00
C ALA A 74 3.57 1.68 -1.61
N ARG A 75 3.77 2.49 -2.66
CA ARG A 75 5.06 2.71 -3.29
C ARG A 75 5.17 4.18 -3.67
N ALA A 76 6.24 4.81 -3.21
CA ALA A 76 6.57 6.20 -3.57
C ALA A 76 5.41 7.19 -3.45
N PHE A 77 4.44 6.87 -2.60
CA PHE A 77 3.25 7.70 -2.40
C PHE A 77 3.54 8.84 -1.42
N LYS A 78 3.99 8.50 -0.22
CA LYS A 78 4.31 9.45 0.86
C LYS A 78 5.43 8.88 1.73
N PRO A 79 6.14 9.74 2.48
CA PRO A 79 7.10 9.26 3.47
C PRO A 79 6.47 8.29 4.49
N LEU A 80 7.28 7.37 5.00
CA LEU A 80 6.84 6.35 5.95
C LEU A 80 6.02 6.90 7.13
N PRO A 81 6.42 8.00 7.81
CA PRO A 81 5.62 8.50 8.92
C PRO A 81 4.17 8.84 8.55
N ILE A 82 3.97 9.40 7.37
CA ILE A 82 2.64 9.75 6.87
C ILE A 82 1.82 8.49 6.58
N ILE A 83 2.44 7.47 6.03
CA ILE A 83 1.77 6.19 5.76
C ILE A 83 1.35 5.52 7.07
N LEU A 84 2.18 5.57 8.11
CA LEU A 84 1.82 5.04 9.42
C LEU A 84 0.64 5.81 10.04
N ASP A 85 0.62 7.13 9.89
CA ASP A 85 -0.51 7.95 10.33
C ASP A 85 -1.80 7.55 9.58
N ILE A 86 -1.75 7.38 8.26
CA ILE A 86 -2.90 6.94 7.46
C ILE A 86 -3.39 5.58 7.94
N ALA A 87 -2.49 4.62 8.13
CA ALA A 87 -2.85 3.29 8.60
C ALA A 87 -3.57 3.36 9.97
N ASN A 88 -3.07 4.18 10.87
CA ASN A 88 -3.63 4.32 12.21
C ASN A 88 -4.95 5.11 12.24
N GLU A 89 -5.07 6.16 11.45
CA GLU A 89 -6.20 7.10 11.52
C GLU A 89 -7.35 6.76 10.57
N ASN A 90 -7.04 6.20 9.40
CA ASN A 90 -8.03 5.97 8.35
C ASN A 90 -8.51 4.52 8.29
N PHE A 91 -7.75 3.59 8.86
CA PHE A 91 -8.12 2.18 8.91
C PHE A 91 -8.43 1.74 10.34
N THR A 92 -9.53 1.02 10.49
CA THR A 92 -9.91 0.41 11.79
C THR A 92 -9.42 -1.03 11.91
N LYS A 93 -9.08 -1.67 10.80
CA LYS A 93 -8.59 -3.04 10.80
C LYS A 93 -7.67 -3.31 9.61
N PHE A 94 -6.48 -3.81 9.89
CA PHE A 94 -5.54 -4.34 8.90
C PHE A 94 -4.56 -5.29 9.60
N LYS A 95 -3.89 -6.15 8.83
CA LYS A 95 -2.87 -7.07 9.36
C LYS A 95 -1.47 -6.64 8.99
N ASN A 96 -1.27 -6.22 7.74
CA ASN A 96 0.04 -5.93 7.17
C ASN A 96 0.07 -4.57 6.49
N ILE A 97 1.24 -3.93 6.55
CA ILE A 97 1.58 -2.79 5.69
C ILE A 97 2.83 -3.18 4.93
N ILE A 98 2.73 -3.25 3.61
CA ILE A 98 3.86 -3.58 2.74
C ILE A 98 4.29 -2.34 1.98
N LEU A 99 5.54 -1.95 2.15
CA LEU A 99 6.10 -0.72 1.60
C LEU A 99 7.40 -0.98 0.86
N PHE A 100 7.64 -0.17 -0.16
CA PHE A 100 8.92 -0.12 -0.85
C PHE A 100 9.67 1.10 -0.34
N LEU A 101 10.84 0.89 0.24
CA LEU A 101 11.70 1.94 0.78
C LEU A 101 12.98 2.06 -0.03
N GLY A 102 13.45 3.29 -0.23
CA GLY A 102 14.67 3.57 -0.95
C GLY A 102 15.88 3.75 -0.03
N ARG A 103 16.86 4.51 -0.53
CA ARG A 103 18.18 4.70 0.10
C ARG A 103 18.13 5.11 1.57
N ASN A 104 17.26 6.05 1.93
CA ASN A 104 17.14 6.55 3.30
C ASN A 104 16.14 5.77 4.15
N GLY A 105 15.66 4.64 3.65
CA GLY A 105 14.60 3.87 4.29
C GLY A 105 14.95 3.37 5.68
N LYS A 106 16.20 2.94 5.91
CA LYS A 106 16.62 2.45 7.22
C LYS A 106 16.64 3.53 8.29
N GLU A 107 17.06 4.74 7.94
CA GLU A 107 17.05 5.88 8.86
C GLU A 107 15.63 6.31 9.18
N ILE A 108 14.77 6.40 8.18
CA ILE A 108 13.36 6.75 8.34
C ILE A 108 12.65 5.69 9.20
N LEU A 109 12.96 4.42 9.00
CA LEU A 109 12.44 3.32 9.79
C LEU A 109 12.83 3.45 11.27
N LYS A 110 14.11 3.72 11.51
CA LYS A 110 14.66 3.92 12.86
C LYS A 110 14.01 5.12 13.57
N GLU A 111 13.81 6.21 12.86
CA GLU A 111 13.13 7.39 13.40
C GLU A 111 11.66 7.11 13.70
N SER A 112 11.00 6.34 12.83
CA SER A 112 9.60 5.96 13.02
C SER A 112 9.40 5.14 14.29
N LEU A 113 10.36 4.31 14.67
CA LEU A 113 10.31 3.53 15.91
C LEU A 113 10.38 4.37 17.18
N ARG A 114 10.68 5.65 17.08
CA ARG A 114 10.61 6.58 18.22
C ARG A 114 9.17 6.95 18.59
N LYS A 115 8.31 7.05 17.58
CA LYS A 115 6.90 7.45 17.73
C LYS A 115 5.94 6.27 17.67
N TRP A 116 6.36 5.19 17.06
CA TRP A 116 5.54 4.03 16.80
C TRP A 116 6.17 2.76 17.33
N GLU A 117 5.33 1.85 17.73
CA GLU A 117 5.70 0.47 18.08
C GLU A 117 5.16 -0.44 16.99
N PHE A 118 6.02 -1.24 16.38
CA PHE A 118 5.65 -2.23 15.37
C PHE A 118 6.74 -3.28 15.20
N GLU A 119 6.35 -4.40 14.65
CA GLU A 119 7.26 -5.44 14.19
C GLU A 119 7.43 -5.30 12.66
N TYR A 120 8.57 -5.69 12.15
CA TYR A 120 8.79 -5.65 10.71
C TYR A 120 9.75 -6.73 10.24
N LYS A 121 9.57 -7.11 8.96
CA LYS A 121 10.50 -7.95 8.21
C LYS A 121 10.91 -7.20 6.96
N GLU A 122 12.18 -7.32 6.58
CA GLU A 122 12.67 -6.67 5.38
C GLU A 122 13.17 -7.69 4.35
N LYS A 123 13.07 -7.32 3.07
CA LYS A 123 13.60 -8.08 1.96
C LYS A 123 14.27 -7.13 0.98
N LYS A 124 15.52 -7.42 0.62
CA LYS A 124 16.27 -6.60 -0.33
C LYS A 124 15.63 -6.65 -1.72
N SER A 125 15.70 -5.52 -2.43
CA SER A 125 15.30 -5.47 -3.83
C SER A 125 16.23 -6.33 -4.69
N LEU A 126 15.66 -7.01 -5.70
CA LEU A 126 16.41 -7.78 -6.67
C LEU A 126 17.10 -6.90 -7.73
N THR A 127 16.62 -5.66 -7.89
CA THR A 127 17.05 -4.75 -8.96
C THR A 127 17.86 -3.56 -8.49
N SER A 128 17.94 -3.31 -7.18
CA SER A 128 18.66 -2.19 -6.61
C SER A 128 19.23 -2.54 -5.25
N ASN A 129 20.51 -2.18 -5.02
CA ASN A 129 21.16 -2.39 -3.72
C ASN A 129 20.68 -1.42 -2.64
N ASP A 130 20.07 -0.30 -3.04
CA ASP A 130 19.64 0.76 -2.13
C ASP A 130 18.16 0.67 -1.76
N SER A 131 17.43 -0.28 -2.32
CA SER A 131 16.00 -0.43 -2.10
C SER A 131 15.67 -1.74 -1.40
N PHE A 132 14.64 -1.70 -0.59
CA PHE A 132 14.14 -2.90 0.08
C PHE A 132 12.64 -2.81 0.31
N LEU A 133 12.04 -3.97 0.50
CA LEU A 133 10.63 -4.11 0.83
C LEU A 133 10.52 -4.37 2.32
N ILE A 134 9.56 -3.72 2.97
CA ILE A 134 9.28 -3.91 4.39
C ILE A 134 7.83 -4.35 4.57
N ASN A 135 7.63 -5.31 5.46
CA ASN A 135 6.30 -5.72 5.93
C ASN A 135 6.18 -5.38 7.40
N ILE A 136 5.30 -4.45 7.72
CA ILE A 136 5.03 -3.98 9.08
C ILE A 136 3.77 -4.66 9.61
N THR A 137 3.85 -5.14 10.86
CA THR A 137 2.73 -5.73 11.59
C THR A 137 2.67 -5.15 13.00
N ASN A 138 1.51 -5.30 13.64
CA ASN A 138 1.30 -4.89 15.04
C ASN A 138 1.60 -3.42 15.31
N LEU A 139 1.13 -2.55 14.41
CA LEU A 139 1.36 -1.11 14.51
C LEU A 139 0.56 -0.50 15.67
N LYS A 140 1.26 0.25 16.54
CA LYS A 140 0.66 1.03 17.63
C LYS A 140 1.40 2.34 17.79
N LYS A 141 0.66 3.40 18.07
CA LYS A 141 1.26 4.68 18.39
C LYS A 141 1.75 4.67 19.83
N LYS A 142 2.98 5.10 20.07
CA LYS A 142 3.51 5.26 21.44
C LYS A 142 2.81 6.42 22.14
N ILE A 143 2.55 6.25 23.38
CA ILE A 143 1.92 7.28 24.25
C ILE A 143 2.95 8.29 24.69
#